data_4895a3107387dcfd26d729d6e6c6134f
#
_entry.id   4895a3107387dcfd26d729d6e6c6134f
#
_cell.length_a   1.000
_cell.length_b   1.000
_cell.length_c   1.000
_cell.angle_alpha   90.00
_cell.angle_beta   90.00
_cell.angle_gamma   90.00
#
_symmetry.space_group_name_H-M   'P 1'
#
loop_
_entity.id
_entity.type
_entity.pdbx_description
1 polymer ?
#
loop_
_entity_poly.entity_id
_entity_poly.type
_entity_poly.pdbx_seq_one_letter_code
_entity_poly.pdbx_strand_id
1 'polypeptide(L)'
;MRSPKDFFRPLALGAPAPLTSIPARPSRAIHFFDPSNPKMAAKIPDMVGTVDVLLGNLEDAVKADNKEAAREGLVQIAQATDFGPTQLWTRINSLDSPWVLDDLTRLVPAIGDKLDVIMVPKVQGAEDIHYIDRLLAQLEAKAGLDRPILVHAILETARGVANVEEICGASPRMQGLSLGPADLAADRRMKTTRVGGGHPGYLVRQDPVDGDIEGSRATYQQDLWHYTIARMVDACAMYGIYAYYGPFGDITDVVACEDQFRNAFLLGCVGTWS
;
A
#
# COMPACT_ATOMS: atom_id res chain seq x y z
N MET A 1 -30.42 29.72 -10.96
CA MET A 1 -29.75 29.53 -12.25
C MET A 1 -28.35 29.02 -11.97
N ARG A 2 -27.93 27.87 -12.53
CA ARG A 2 -26.59 27.36 -12.31
C ARG A 2 -25.56 28.26 -13.00
N SER A 3 -24.40 28.44 -12.35
CA SER A 3 -23.30 29.24 -12.91
C SER A 3 -22.71 28.55 -14.15
N PRO A 4 -22.23 29.26 -15.17
CA PRO A 4 -21.48 28.67 -16.26
C PRO A 4 -20.29 27.81 -15.80
N LYS A 5 -19.71 28.08 -14.62
CA LYS A 5 -18.66 27.28 -13.98
C LYS A 5 -19.11 25.84 -13.68
N ASP A 6 -20.39 25.65 -13.36
CA ASP A 6 -20.94 24.34 -13.02
C ASP A 6 -20.99 23.42 -14.24
N PHE A 7 -21.15 23.99 -15.43
CA PHE A 7 -21.12 23.25 -16.68
C PHE A 7 -19.69 22.97 -17.18
N PHE A 8 -18.74 23.82 -16.82
CA PHE A 8 -17.34 23.65 -17.20
C PHE A 8 -16.62 22.58 -16.34
N ARG A 9 -17.05 22.40 -15.08
CA ARG A 9 -16.52 21.39 -14.16
C ARG A 9 -17.67 20.57 -13.56
N PRO A 10 -18.29 19.67 -14.35
CA PRO A 10 -19.49 18.96 -13.93
C PRO A 10 -19.28 18.07 -12.71
N LEU A 11 -18.07 17.53 -12.49
CA LEU A 11 -17.76 16.75 -11.28
C LEU A 11 -17.83 17.59 -9.99
N ALA A 12 -17.63 18.89 -10.06
CA ALA A 12 -17.78 19.79 -8.89
C ALA A 12 -19.21 19.86 -8.36
N LEU A 13 -20.19 19.32 -9.07
CA LEU A 13 -21.60 19.29 -8.63
C LEU A 13 -21.91 18.10 -7.71
N GLY A 14 -21.08 17.08 -7.68
CA GLY A 14 -21.37 15.88 -6.90
C GLY A 14 -20.14 15.19 -6.31
N ALA A 15 -18.92 15.50 -6.79
CA ALA A 15 -17.71 14.97 -6.18
C ALA A 15 -17.43 15.67 -4.85
N PRO A 16 -16.89 14.94 -3.85
CA PRO A 16 -16.44 15.55 -2.61
C PRO A 16 -15.32 16.58 -2.86
N ALA A 17 -15.20 17.55 -1.95
CA ALA A 17 -14.16 18.56 -2.04
C ALA A 17 -12.77 17.90 -1.98
N PRO A 18 -11.79 18.36 -2.80
CA PRO A 18 -10.42 17.87 -2.72
C PRO A 18 -9.84 18.09 -1.33
N LEU A 19 -9.05 17.13 -0.86
CA LEU A 19 -8.32 17.27 0.39
C LEU A 19 -7.20 18.30 0.23
N THR A 20 -7.03 19.14 1.24
CA THR A 20 -5.92 20.09 1.36
C THR A 20 -4.75 19.51 2.14
N SER A 21 -5.00 18.46 2.92
CA SER A 21 -4.01 17.70 3.68
C SER A 21 -4.53 16.28 3.95
N ILE A 22 -3.62 15.33 4.07
CA ILE A 22 -3.98 13.96 4.43
C ILE A 22 -4.35 13.90 5.92
N PRO A 23 -5.52 13.34 6.28
CA PRO A 23 -5.91 13.21 7.68
C PRO A 23 -4.90 12.35 8.46
N ALA A 24 -4.45 12.86 9.61
CA ALA A 24 -3.57 12.12 10.50
C ALA A 24 -4.39 11.06 11.26
N ARG A 25 -4.35 9.82 10.80
CA ARG A 25 -4.97 8.67 11.46
C ARG A 25 -3.92 7.59 11.70
N PRO A 26 -3.93 6.91 12.87
CA PRO A 26 -3.03 5.79 13.13
C PRO A 26 -3.17 4.71 12.05
N SER A 27 -2.04 4.25 11.52
CA SER A 27 -1.99 3.18 10.51
C SER A 27 -0.69 2.37 10.63
N ARG A 28 -0.24 2.14 11.87
CA ARG A 28 1.02 1.45 12.20
C ARG A 28 1.02 0.00 11.76
N ALA A 29 -0.14 -0.66 11.87
CA ALA A 29 -0.33 -2.06 11.49
C ALA A 29 -1.51 -2.15 10.52
N ILE A 30 -1.22 -2.61 9.30
CA ILE A 30 -2.21 -2.89 8.26
C ILE A 30 -2.36 -4.41 8.18
N HIS A 31 -3.50 -4.92 8.64
CA HIS A 31 -3.79 -6.35 8.64
C HIS A 31 -4.61 -6.75 7.42
N PHE A 32 -4.03 -7.62 6.59
CA PHE A 32 -4.67 -8.16 5.39
C PHE A 32 -5.60 -9.33 5.73
N PHE A 33 -6.75 -9.37 5.07
CA PHE A 33 -7.63 -10.53 5.10
C PHE A 33 -8.17 -10.84 3.70
N ASP A 34 -8.44 -12.12 3.44
CA ASP A 34 -9.14 -12.57 2.25
C ASP A 34 -10.65 -12.55 2.50
N PRO A 35 -11.42 -11.63 1.87
CA PRO A 35 -12.85 -11.52 2.07
C PRO A 35 -13.65 -12.74 1.56
N SER A 36 -13.07 -13.55 0.66
CA SER A 36 -13.69 -14.80 0.20
C SER A 36 -13.55 -15.94 1.19
N ASN A 37 -12.70 -15.80 2.22
CA ASN A 37 -12.47 -16.81 3.22
C ASN A 37 -13.42 -16.63 4.42
N PRO A 38 -14.42 -17.51 4.61
CA PRO A 38 -15.41 -17.32 5.66
C PRO A 38 -14.84 -17.37 7.08
N LYS A 39 -13.72 -18.08 7.29
CA LYS A 39 -13.05 -18.13 8.60
C LYS A 39 -12.34 -16.82 8.94
N MET A 40 -11.77 -16.14 7.93
CA MET A 40 -11.17 -14.82 8.11
C MET A 40 -12.25 -13.76 8.27
N ALA A 41 -13.27 -13.79 7.42
CA ALA A 41 -14.41 -12.87 7.49
C ALA A 41 -15.09 -12.87 8.87
N ALA A 42 -15.30 -14.05 9.46
CA ALA A 42 -15.92 -14.20 10.78
C ALA A 42 -15.11 -13.58 11.93
N LYS A 43 -13.80 -13.34 11.75
CA LYS A 43 -12.93 -12.75 12.78
C LYS A 43 -12.87 -11.24 12.71
N ILE A 44 -13.30 -10.63 11.62
CA ILE A 44 -13.15 -9.18 11.42
C ILE A 44 -13.80 -8.35 12.52
N PRO A 45 -15.04 -8.64 12.99
CA PRO A 45 -15.63 -7.88 14.08
C PRO A 45 -14.79 -7.90 15.38
N ASP A 46 -14.16 -9.01 15.70
CA ASP A 46 -13.31 -9.17 16.90
C ASP A 46 -11.97 -8.42 16.78
N MET A 47 -11.55 -8.08 15.57
CA MET A 47 -10.31 -7.36 15.30
C MET A 47 -10.48 -5.84 15.31
N VAL A 48 -11.71 -5.35 15.20
CA VAL A 48 -12.01 -3.91 15.29
C VAL A 48 -11.52 -3.36 16.64
N GLY A 49 -10.79 -2.25 16.59
CA GLY A 49 -10.17 -1.63 17.77
C GLY A 49 -8.87 -2.29 18.26
N THR A 50 -8.48 -3.46 17.71
CA THR A 50 -7.22 -4.13 18.06
C THR A 50 -6.09 -3.82 17.08
N VAL A 51 -6.44 -3.45 15.85
CA VAL A 51 -5.51 -3.00 14.79
C VAL A 51 -5.92 -1.65 14.25
N ASP A 52 -4.97 -0.90 13.71
CA ASP A 52 -5.26 0.42 13.15
C ASP A 52 -6.01 0.31 11.80
N VAL A 53 -5.69 -0.69 11.00
CA VAL A 53 -6.23 -0.89 9.64
C VAL A 53 -6.58 -2.36 9.40
N LEU A 54 -7.79 -2.60 8.93
CA LEU A 54 -8.22 -3.87 8.34
C LEU A 54 -8.30 -3.68 6.83
N LEU A 55 -7.57 -4.52 6.07
CA LEU A 55 -7.48 -4.40 4.63
C LEU A 55 -8.05 -5.64 3.94
N GLY A 56 -9.18 -5.46 3.25
CA GLY A 56 -9.75 -6.48 2.37
C GLY A 56 -8.90 -6.63 1.11
N ASN A 57 -8.31 -7.80 0.92
CA ASN A 57 -7.44 -8.06 -0.21
C ASN A 57 -8.20 -8.71 -1.36
N LEU A 58 -8.15 -8.11 -2.56
CA LEU A 58 -8.76 -8.66 -3.79
C LEU A 58 -7.70 -9.12 -4.80
N GLU A 59 -6.40 -8.89 -4.50
CA GLU A 59 -5.29 -9.13 -5.40
C GLU A 59 -4.65 -10.52 -5.19
N ASP A 60 -3.37 -10.70 -5.33
CA ASP A 60 -2.61 -11.95 -5.51
C ASP A 60 -2.94 -13.10 -4.54
N ALA A 61 -3.31 -12.83 -3.29
CA ALA A 61 -3.70 -13.88 -2.35
C ALA A 61 -5.07 -14.50 -2.66
N VAL A 62 -5.85 -13.89 -3.57
CA VAL A 62 -7.17 -14.38 -3.98
C VAL A 62 -7.06 -15.05 -5.35
N LYS A 63 -7.44 -16.32 -5.44
CA LYS A 63 -7.43 -17.05 -6.71
C LYS A 63 -8.37 -16.41 -7.75
N ALA A 64 -8.06 -16.55 -9.04
CA ALA A 64 -8.84 -15.99 -10.14
C ALA A 64 -10.34 -16.32 -10.03
N ASP A 65 -10.69 -17.57 -9.75
CA ASP A 65 -12.06 -18.04 -9.62
C ASP A 65 -12.80 -17.47 -8.40
N ASN A 66 -12.08 -16.89 -7.45
CA ASN A 66 -12.63 -16.31 -6.22
C ASN A 66 -12.69 -14.77 -6.23
N LYS A 67 -12.27 -14.11 -7.29
CA LYS A 67 -12.21 -12.64 -7.37
C LYS A 67 -13.57 -11.97 -7.12
N GLU A 68 -14.62 -12.50 -7.73
CA GLU A 68 -15.99 -12.02 -7.52
C GLU A 68 -16.47 -12.30 -6.09
N ALA A 69 -16.24 -13.49 -5.58
CA ALA A 69 -16.60 -13.87 -4.20
C ALA A 69 -15.88 -13.00 -3.16
N ALA A 70 -14.60 -12.65 -3.40
CA ALA A 70 -13.85 -11.76 -2.51
C ALA A 70 -14.42 -10.32 -2.53
N ARG A 71 -14.76 -9.81 -3.71
CA ARG A 71 -15.39 -8.50 -3.87
C ARG A 71 -16.73 -8.41 -3.13
N GLU A 72 -17.61 -9.37 -3.36
CA GLU A 72 -18.91 -9.42 -2.68
C GLU A 72 -18.78 -9.68 -1.17
N GLY A 73 -17.82 -10.53 -0.77
CA GLY A 73 -17.48 -10.77 0.63
C GLY A 73 -17.06 -9.49 1.35
N LEU A 74 -16.21 -8.67 0.70
CA LEU A 74 -15.81 -7.38 1.26
C LEU A 74 -17.00 -6.44 1.45
N VAL A 75 -17.91 -6.38 0.47
CA VAL A 75 -19.14 -5.57 0.58
C VAL A 75 -19.99 -6.04 1.78
N GLN A 76 -20.19 -7.33 1.92
CA GLN A 76 -20.99 -7.90 3.02
C GLN A 76 -20.35 -7.62 4.38
N ILE A 77 -19.03 -7.82 4.51
CA ILE A 77 -18.28 -7.54 5.74
C ILE A 77 -18.41 -6.06 6.10
N ALA A 78 -18.17 -5.17 5.15
CA ALA A 78 -18.22 -3.74 5.38
C ALA A 78 -19.61 -3.26 5.78
N GLN A 79 -20.67 -3.79 5.18
CA GLN A 79 -22.06 -3.44 5.53
C GLN A 79 -22.46 -3.95 6.92
N ALA A 80 -21.97 -5.14 7.30
CA ALA A 80 -22.32 -5.78 8.57
C ALA A 80 -21.48 -5.31 9.77
N THR A 81 -20.35 -4.64 9.54
CA THR A 81 -19.38 -4.28 10.59
C THR A 81 -19.35 -2.78 10.83
N ASP A 82 -19.39 -2.38 12.11
CA ASP A 82 -19.02 -1.04 12.56
C ASP A 82 -17.51 -1.05 12.86
N PHE A 83 -16.73 -0.33 12.08
CA PHE A 83 -15.26 -0.31 12.22
C PHE A 83 -14.77 0.64 13.32
N GLY A 84 -15.62 1.51 13.86
CA GLY A 84 -15.24 2.42 14.93
C GLY A 84 -13.94 3.19 14.64
N PRO A 85 -12.87 3.03 15.45
CA PRO A 85 -11.60 3.70 15.23
C PRO A 85 -10.72 3.02 14.15
N THR A 86 -10.96 1.74 13.83
CA THR A 86 -10.21 0.99 12.84
C THR A 86 -10.56 1.43 11.43
N GLN A 87 -9.58 1.67 10.59
CA GLN A 87 -9.80 2.04 9.20
C GLN A 87 -10.10 0.79 8.34
N LEU A 88 -10.99 0.95 7.38
CA LEU A 88 -11.21 -0.05 6.34
C LEU A 88 -10.47 0.36 5.07
N TRP A 89 -9.50 -0.45 4.66
CA TRP A 89 -8.80 -0.31 3.40
C TRP A 89 -9.13 -1.49 2.48
N THR A 90 -8.84 -1.34 1.18
CA THR A 90 -8.89 -2.46 0.23
C THR A 90 -7.71 -2.40 -0.72
N ARG A 91 -7.08 -3.56 -0.98
CA ARG A 91 -6.14 -3.71 -2.09
C ARG A 91 -6.91 -4.26 -3.28
N ILE A 92 -7.06 -3.43 -4.32
CA ILE A 92 -7.72 -3.79 -5.58
C ILE A 92 -6.80 -4.67 -6.44
N ASN A 93 -7.34 -5.27 -7.49
CA ASN A 93 -6.53 -5.95 -8.48
C ASN A 93 -5.65 -4.95 -9.25
N SER A 94 -4.54 -5.41 -9.82
CA SER A 94 -3.62 -4.58 -10.60
C SER A 94 -4.31 -3.97 -11.83
N LEU A 95 -3.81 -2.80 -12.28
CA LEU A 95 -4.43 -2.05 -13.37
C LEU A 95 -4.37 -2.76 -14.73
N ASP A 96 -3.48 -3.71 -14.90
CA ASP A 96 -3.35 -4.58 -16.07
C ASP A 96 -4.20 -5.85 -15.98
N SER A 97 -5.03 -5.99 -14.92
CA SER A 97 -5.94 -7.11 -14.74
C SER A 97 -7.33 -6.84 -15.33
N PRO A 98 -8.10 -7.87 -15.69
CA PRO A 98 -9.48 -7.71 -16.14
C PRO A 98 -10.47 -7.40 -15.01
N TRP A 99 -10.06 -7.43 -13.74
CA TRP A 99 -10.95 -7.35 -12.56
C TRP A 99 -11.03 -5.97 -11.91
N VAL A 100 -10.02 -5.12 -12.09
CA VAL A 100 -9.89 -3.85 -11.35
C VAL A 100 -11.05 -2.89 -11.58
N LEU A 101 -11.59 -2.83 -12.80
CA LEU A 101 -12.72 -1.96 -13.11
C LEU A 101 -13.96 -2.40 -12.32
N ASP A 102 -14.22 -3.70 -12.26
CA ASP A 102 -15.33 -4.27 -11.48
C ASP A 102 -15.13 -4.05 -9.98
N ASP A 103 -13.88 -4.14 -9.48
CA ASP A 103 -13.58 -3.83 -8.09
C ASP A 103 -14.06 -2.43 -7.72
N LEU A 104 -13.63 -1.42 -8.48
CA LEU A 104 -13.95 -0.03 -8.20
C LEU A 104 -15.43 0.30 -8.42
N THR A 105 -16.01 -0.16 -9.52
CA THR A 105 -17.42 0.13 -9.86
C THR A 105 -18.40 -0.58 -8.93
N ARG A 106 -17.97 -1.65 -8.27
CA ARG A 106 -18.77 -2.36 -7.28
C ARG A 106 -18.58 -1.84 -5.86
N LEU A 107 -17.32 -1.63 -5.43
CA LEU A 107 -17.03 -1.25 -4.05
C LEU A 107 -17.43 0.19 -3.73
N VAL A 108 -17.06 1.15 -4.60
CA VAL A 108 -17.28 2.57 -4.28
C VAL A 108 -18.76 2.91 -4.08
N PRO A 109 -19.70 2.48 -4.95
CA PRO A 109 -21.13 2.73 -4.70
C PRO A 109 -21.72 1.97 -3.51
N ALA A 110 -21.15 0.81 -3.16
CA ALA A 110 -21.72 -0.07 -2.13
C ALA A 110 -21.25 0.23 -0.72
N ILE A 111 -19.98 0.64 -0.56
CA ILE A 111 -19.30 0.81 0.73
C ILE A 111 -18.32 1.99 0.77
N GLY A 112 -18.36 2.89 -0.21
CA GLY A 112 -17.42 4.01 -0.29
C GLY A 112 -17.46 4.95 0.90
N ASP A 113 -18.59 5.06 1.57
CA ASP A 113 -18.77 5.82 2.81
C ASP A 113 -17.95 5.26 3.99
N LYS A 114 -17.68 3.96 3.98
CA LYS A 114 -16.86 3.25 4.99
C LYS A 114 -15.40 3.05 4.57
N LEU A 115 -15.13 3.10 3.26
CA LEU A 115 -13.81 2.82 2.71
C LEU A 115 -12.89 4.04 2.85
N ASP A 116 -11.81 3.90 3.61
CA ASP A 116 -10.87 4.99 3.86
C ASP A 116 -9.81 5.12 2.77
N VAL A 117 -9.24 4.00 2.33
CA VAL A 117 -8.11 3.98 1.39
C VAL A 117 -8.25 2.83 0.40
N ILE A 118 -7.94 3.11 -0.86
CA ILE A 118 -7.71 2.10 -1.89
C ILE A 118 -6.20 1.94 -2.08
N MET A 119 -5.70 0.73 -1.85
CA MET A 119 -4.33 0.35 -2.08
C MET A 119 -4.20 -0.21 -3.50
N VAL A 120 -3.37 0.45 -4.31
CA VAL A 120 -3.14 0.13 -5.73
C VAL A 120 -1.83 -0.64 -5.86
N PRO A 121 -1.87 -1.92 -6.28
CA PRO A 121 -0.68 -2.72 -6.50
C PRO A 121 0.01 -2.38 -7.82
N LYS A 122 1.28 -2.73 -7.95
CA LYS A 122 2.08 -2.72 -9.18
C LYS A 122 2.10 -1.37 -9.91
N VAL A 123 2.03 -0.27 -9.16
CA VAL A 123 2.06 1.09 -9.72
C VAL A 123 3.41 1.33 -10.41
N GLN A 124 3.37 1.84 -11.64
CA GLN A 124 4.56 2.07 -12.46
C GLN A 124 4.86 3.54 -12.72
N GLY A 125 3.87 4.43 -12.60
CA GLY A 125 4.04 5.86 -12.84
C GLY A 125 2.85 6.70 -12.38
N ALA A 126 2.94 8.00 -12.60
CA ALA A 126 1.89 8.95 -12.26
C ALA A 126 0.58 8.67 -13.01
N GLU A 127 0.66 8.13 -14.22
CA GLU A 127 -0.48 7.79 -15.07
C GLU A 127 -1.43 6.79 -14.41
N ASP A 128 -0.90 5.83 -13.67
CA ASP A 128 -1.70 4.84 -12.94
C ASP A 128 -2.55 5.52 -11.85
N ILE A 129 -1.93 6.44 -11.12
CA ILE A 129 -2.61 7.20 -10.07
C ILE A 129 -3.62 8.18 -10.67
N HIS A 130 -3.30 8.85 -11.78
CA HIS A 130 -4.23 9.73 -12.48
C HIS A 130 -5.48 8.99 -12.95
N TYR A 131 -5.33 7.76 -13.46
CA TYR A 131 -6.46 6.92 -13.85
C TYR A 131 -7.38 6.64 -12.67
N ILE A 132 -6.79 6.17 -11.56
CA ILE A 132 -7.53 5.86 -10.32
C ILE A 132 -8.22 7.11 -9.77
N ASP A 133 -7.52 8.24 -9.67
CA ASP A 133 -8.08 9.50 -9.17
C ASP A 133 -9.31 9.94 -9.99
N ARG A 134 -9.22 9.88 -11.32
CA ARG A 134 -10.33 10.26 -12.21
C ARG A 134 -11.52 9.33 -12.08
N LEU A 135 -11.28 8.04 -12.00
CA LEU A 135 -12.34 7.04 -11.86
C LEU A 135 -13.02 7.17 -10.48
N LEU A 136 -12.25 7.33 -9.43
CA LEU A 136 -12.77 7.55 -8.08
C LEU A 136 -13.65 8.80 -8.02
N ALA A 137 -13.20 9.93 -8.58
CA ALA A 137 -13.98 11.16 -8.59
C ALA A 137 -15.36 11.00 -9.27
N GLN A 138 -15.43 10.20 -10.35
CA GLN A 138 -16.69 9.91 -11.05
C GLN A 138 -17.60 9.00 -10.22
N LEU A 139 -17.03 7.96 -9.63
CA LEU A 139 -17.78 7.00 -8.81
C LEU A 139 -18.29 7.61 -7.51
N GLU A 140 -17.47 8.41 -6.83
CA GLU A 140 -17.82 9.15 -5.62
C GLU A 140 -18.96 10.15 -5.89
N ALA A 141 -18.83 10.92 -6.98
CA ALA A 141 -19.89 11.85 -7.39
C ALA A 141 -21.21 11.13 -7.70
N LYS A 142 -21.13 9.97 -8.36
CA LYS A 142 -22.30 9.13 -8.66
C LYS A 142 -22.92 8.53 -7.40
N ALA A 143 -22.09 8.13 -6.43
CA ALA A 143 -22.51 7.54 -5.16
C ALA A 143 -22.95 8.61 -4.13
N GLY A 144 -22.64 9.89 -4.38
CA GLY A 144 -22.95 10.99 -3.46
C GLY A 144 -22.13 10.96 -2.18
N LEU A 145 -20.84 10.57 -2.28
CA LEU A 145 -19.98 10.53 -1.10
C LEU A 145 -19.60 11.93 -0.63
N ASP A 146 -19.55 12.13 0.68
CA ASP A 146 -19.21 13.42 1.30
C ASP A 146 -17.69 13.63 1.43
N ARG A 147 -16.90 12.55 1.38
CA ARG A 147 -15.44 12.60 1.50
C ARG A 147 -14.78 11.79 0.39
N PRO A 148 -13.60 12.24 -0.10
CA PRO A 148 -12.84 11.45 -1.07
C PRO A 148 -12.22 10.22 -0.39
N ILE A 149 -12.18 9.12 -1.13
CA ILE A 149 -11.41 7.93 -0.78
C ILE A 149 -9.94 8.22 -1.08
N LEU A 150 -9.05 7.89 -0.15
CA LEU A 150 -7.61 8.07 -0.33
C LEU A 150 -7.00 6.95 -1.19
N VAL A 151 -5.82 7.22 -1.73
CA VAL A 151 -5.05 6.28 -2.54
C VAL A 151 -3.71 5.99 -1.88
N HIS A 152 -3.36 4.73 -1.86
CA HIS A 152 -2.08 4.21 -1.38
C HIS A 152 -1.44 3.38 -2.49
N ALA A 153 -0.19 3.63 -2.86
CA ALA A 153 0.48 2.87 -3.90
C ALA A 153 1.45 1.83 -3.32
N ILE A 154 1.58 0.68 -3.98
CA ILE A 154 2.62 -0.30 -3.65
C ILE A 154 3.76 -0.19 -4.66
N LEU A 155 4.96 0.07 -4.15
CA LEU A 155 6.20 0.04 -4.92
C LEU A 155 6.71 -1.40 -5.00
N GLU A 156 6.36 -2.07 -6.07
CA GLU A 156 6.69 -3.48 -6.29
C GLU A 156 7.11 -3.79 -7.73
N THR A 157 7.43 -2.73 -8.49
CA THR A 157 8.06 -2.82 -9.81
C THR A 157 9.30 -1.94 -9.87
N ALA A 158 10.29 -2.32 -10.66
CA ALA A 158 11.51 -1.53 -10.86
C ALA A 158 11.18 -0.16 -11.49
N ARG A 159 10.19 -0.12 -12.38
CA ARG A 159 9.69 1.12 -12.99
C ARG A 159 9.01 2.01 -11.95
N GLY A 160 8.17 1.46 -11.09
CA GLY A 160 7.54 2.23 -10.01
C GLY A 160 8.57 2.84 -9.06
N VAL A 161 9.62 2.09 -8.69
CA VAL A 161 10.73 2.63 -7.90
C VAL A 161 11.49 3.74 -8.64
N ALA A 162 11.67 3.61 -9.94
CA ALA A 162 12.31 4.67 -10.75
C ALA A 162 11.49 5.96 -10.78
N ASN A 163 10.16 5.86 -10.74
CA ASN A 163 9.21 6.97 -10.87
C ASN A 163 8.56 7.37 -9.52
N VAL A 164 9.17 7.02 -8.40
CA VAL A 164 8.55 7.16 -7.06
C VAL A 164 8.12 8.60 -6.74
N GLU A 165 8.92 9.60 -7.12
CA GLU A 165 8.60 11.01 -6.87
C GLU A 165 7.37 11.46 -7.66
N GLU A 166 7.24 11.03 -8.92
CA GLU A 166 6.07 11.34 -9.76
C GLU A 166 4.80 10.67 -9.21
N ILE A 167 4.93 9.44 -8.73
CA ILE A 167 3.82 8.70 -8.09
C ILE A 167 3.34 9.43 -6.84
N CYS A 168 4.26 9.86 -5.96
CA CYS A 168 3.91 10.60 -4.75
C CYS A 168 3.14 11.90 -5.03
N GLY A 169 3.52 12.61 -6.08
CA GLY A 169 2.92 13.89 -6.46
C GLY A 169 1.69 13.80 -7.36
N ALA A 170 1.28 12.60 -7.79
CA ALA A 170 0.31 12.43 -8.87
C ALA A 170 -1.13 12.83 -8.51
N SER A 171 -1.52 12.81 -7.24
CA SER A 171 -2.87 13.16 -6.81
C SER A 171 -2.89 13.68 -5.37
N PRO A 172 -3.77 14.64 -5.06
CA PRO A 172 -3.99 15.07 -3.67
C PRO A 172 -4.61 13.96 -2.79
N ARG A 173 -5.04 12.83 -3.37
CA ARG A 173 -5.57 11.66 -2.65
C ARG A 173 -4.46 10.76 -2.13
N MET A 174 -3.21 10.95 -2.58
CA MET A 174 -2.09 10.08 -2.17
C MET A 174 -1.89 10.16 -0.66
N GLN A 175 -2.16 9.03 0.03
CA GLN A 175 -2.00 8.90 1.47
C GLN A 175 -0.59 8.41 1.82
N GLY A 176 -0.03 7.54 0.99
CA GLY A 176 1.28 6.98 1.22
C GLY A 176 1.68 5.92 0.22
N LEU A 177 2.86 5.37 0.45
CA LEU A 177 3.43 4.26 -0.31
C LEU A 177 3.87 3.13 0.62
N SER A 178 3.74 1.90 0.12
CA SER A 178 4.31 0.70 0.76
C SER A 178 5.32 0.02 -0.16
N LEU A 179 6.32 -0.62 0.43
CA LEU A 179 7.21 -1.52 -0.30
C LEU A 179 6.53 -2.88 -0.50
N GLY A 180 6.45 -3.38 -1.74
CA GLY A 180 6.05 -4.74 -2.09
C GLY A 180 7.27 -5.59 -2.49
N PRO A 181 7.94 -6.22 -1.51
CA PRO A 181 9.29 -6.77 -1.75
C PRO A 181 9.31 -8.03 -2.61
N ALA A 182 8.27 -8.86 -2.58
CA ALA A 182 8.23 -10.11 -3.32
C ALA A 182 8.17 -9.86 -4.84
N ASP A 183 7.20 -9.06 -5.28
CA ASP A 183 7.04 -8.71 -6.68
C ASP A 183 8.22 -7.87 -7.19
N LEU A 184 8.70 -6.92 -6.38
CA LEU A 184 9.87 -6.11 -6.74
C LEU A 184 11.14 -6.96 -6.90
N ALA A 185 11.33 -7.98 -6.04
CA ALA A 185 12.45 -8.89 -6.19
C ALA A 185 12.34 -9.70 -7.48
N ALA A 186 11.15 -10.17 -7.83
CA ALA A 186 10.89 -10.89 -9.06
C ALA A 186 11.16 -10.00 -10.30
N ASP A 187 10.63 -8.78 -10.32
CA ASP A 187 10.82 -7.82 -11.41
C ASP A 187 12.30 -7.42 -11.58
N ARG A 188 13.02 -7.24 -10.48
CA ARG A 188 14.48 -7.01 -10.45
C ARG A 188 15.32 -8.27 -10.77
N ARG A 189 14.70 -9.44 -10.86
CA ARG A 189 15.40 -10.73 -11.01
C ARG A 189 16.39 -11.00 -9.88
N MET A 190 16.05 -10.57 -8.67
CA MET A 190 16.84 -10.82 -7.47
C MET A 190 16.90 -12.32 -7.17
N LYS A 191 17.94 -12.74 -6.45
CA LYS A 191 18.13 -14.15 -6.04
C LYS A 191 17.60 -14.43 -4.63
N THR A 192 16.93 -13.46 -4.04
CA THR A 192 16.29 -13.54 -2.73
C THR A 192 15.15 -12.54 -2.64
N THR A 193 14.11 -12.89 -1.90
CA THR A 193 13.02 -12.00 -1.52
C THR A 193 13.15 -11.53 -0.06
N ARG A 194 14.21 -11.94 0.63
CA ARG A 194 14.41 -11.56 2.03
C ARG A 194 14.43 -10.05 2.17
N VAL A 195 13.54 -9.53 2.97
CA VAL A 195 13.40 -8.12 3.30
C VAL A 195 13.82 -7.93 4.75
N GLY A 196 14.62 -6.90 4.99
CA GLY A 196 15.13 -6.55 6.30
C GLY A 196 16.34 -7.33 6.77
N GLY A 197 17.21 -6.59 7.40
CA GLY A 197 18.50 -7.06 7.83
C GLY A 197 19.44 -7.43 6.67
N GLY A 198 20.66 -7.77 7.01
CA GLY A 198 21.65 -8.22 6.02
C GLY A 198 21.33 -9.61 5.48
N HIS A 199 21.60 -9.80 4.21
CA HIS A 199 21.59 -11.14 3.62
C HIS A 199 22.97 -11.77 3.79
N PRO A 200 23.10 -13.05 4.25
CA PRO A 200 24.40 -13.70 4.48
C PRO A 200 25.34 -13.71 3.29
N GLY A 201 24.82 -13.67 2.09
CA GLY A 201 25.59 -13.63 0.84
C GLY A 201 25.84 -12.23 0.27
N TYR A 202 25.29 -11.16 0.91
CA TYR A 202 25.48 -9.78 0.47
C TYR A 202 26.36 -9.04 1.46
N LEU A 203 27.66 -9.12 1.26
CA LEU A 203 28.67 -8.76 2.24
C LEU A 203 29.64 -7.72 1.69
N VAL A 204 30.08 -6.83 2.56
CA VAL A 204 31.26 -5.99 2.36
C VAL A 204 32.41 -6.56 3.21
N ARG A 205 33.57 -6.76 2.59
CA ARG A 205 34.79 -7.16 3.29
C ARG A 205 35.71 -5.96 3.40
N GLN A 206 36.31 -5.80 4.56
CA GLN A 206 37.36 -4.81 4.75
C GLN A 206 38.59 -5.14 3.89
N ASP A 207 39.34 -4.11 3.54
CA ASP A 207 40.68 -4.30 3.01
C ASP A 207 41.60 -5.02 4.00
N PRO A 208 42.59 -5.77 3.55
CA PRO A 208 43.52 -6.44 4.42
C PRO A 208 44.31 -5.40 5.27
N VAL A 209 44.49 -5.73 6.54
CA VAL A 209 45.35 -4.93 7.43
C VAL A 209 46.81 -5.22 7.08
N ASP A 210 47.62 -4.18 6.98
CA ASP A 210 49.07 -4.24 6.73
C ASP A 210 49.50 -5.03 5.48
N GLY A 211 48.63 -5.09 4.45
CA GLY A 211 48.93 -5.75 3.18
C GLY A 211 48.84 -7.27 3.20
N ASP A 212 48.40 -7.88 4.29
CA ASP A 212 48.15 -9.31 4.39
C ASP A 212 46.91 -9.71 3.58
N ILE A 213 47.12 -10.00 2.28
CA ILE A 213 46.04 -10.32 1.32
C ILE A 213 45.37 -11.65 1.68
N GLU A 214 46.05 -12.57 2.35
CA GLU A 214 45.56 -13.89 2.73
C GLU A 214 44.98 -13.90 4.16
N GLY A 215 45.15 -12.80 4.91
CA GLY A 215 44.67 -12.69 6.28
C GLY A 215 43.15 -12.62 6.40
N SER A 216 42.67 -12.85 7.61
CA SER A 216 41.27 -12.75 7.94
C SER A 216 40.75 -11.32 7.73
N ARG A 217 39.67 -11.17 6.97
CA ARG A 217 39.03 -9.88 6.71
C ARG A 217 37.72 -9.76 7.47
N ALA A 218 37.54 -8.71 8.20
CA ALA A 218 36.24 -8.41 8.81
C ALA A 218 35.19 -8.23 7.71
N THR A 219 34.00 -8.75 7.96
CA THR A 219 32.91 -8.79 7.01
C THR A 219 31.68 -8.15 7.61
N TYR A 220 31.04 -7.28 6.85
CA TYR A 220 29.81 -6.60 7.25
C TYR A 220 28.69 -6.97 6.28
N GLN A 221 27.51 -7.18 6.82
CA GLN A 221 26.29 -7.36 6.02
C GLN A 221 25.79 -6.00 5.54
N GLN A 222 25.29 -5.94 4.31
CA GLN A 222 24.56 -4.81 3.80
C GLN A 222 23.08 -5.13 3.68
N ASP A 223 22.23 -4.10 3.79
CA ASP A 223 20.80 -4.20 3.53
C ASP A 223 20.55 -4.05 2.03
N LEU A 224 20.04 -5.10 1.40
CA LEU A 224 19.67 -5.13 -0.02
C LEU A 224 18.59 -4.13 -0.39
N TRP A 225 17.77 -3.72 0.57
CA TRP A 225 16.58 -2.90 0.36
C TRP A 225 16.76 -1.44 0.79
N HIS A 226 17.84 -1.14 1.48
CA HIS A 226 18.09 0.18 2.07
C HIS A 226 17.88 1.32 1.07
N TYR A 227 18.47 1.23 -0.11
CA TYR A 227 18.34 2.25 -1.16
C TYR A 227 16.87 2.49 -1.56
N THR A 228 16.11 1.40 -1.75
CA THR A 228 14.70 1.50 -2.16
C THR A 228 13.84 2.12 -1.07
N ILE A 229 14.07 1.70 0.19
CA ILE A 229 13.32 2.20 1.35
C ILE A 229 13.63 3.68 1.59
N ALA A 230 14.91 4.05 1.62
CA ALA A 230 15.34 5.43 1.81
C ALA A 230 14.76 6.36 0.72
N ARG A 231 14.84 5.94 -0.54
CA ARG A 231 14.27 6.71 -1.65
C ARG A 231 12.75 6.86 -1.56
N MET A 232 12.03 5.81 -1.14
CA MET A 232 10.59 5.88 -0.90
C MET A 232 10.27 6.85 0.24
N VAL A 233 11.02 6.80 1.34
CA VAL A 233 10.85 7.70 2.49
C VAL A 233 11.09 9.15 2.08
N ASP A 234 12.17 9.43 1.34
CA ASP A 234 12.48 10.78 0.86
C ASP A 234 11.36 11.34 -0.05
N ALA A 235 10.88 10.53 -0.99
CA ALA A 235 9.78 10.91 -1.86
C ALA A 235 8.48 11.17 -1.09
N CYS A 236 8.13 10.30 -0.15
CA CYS A 236 6.96 10.50 0.71
C CYS A 236 7.08 11.79 1.54
N ALA A 237 8.24 12.04 2.15
CA ALA A 237 8.49 13.23 2.94
C ALA A 237 8.39 14.52 2.11
N MET A 238 8.89 14.51 0.87
CA MET A 238 8.81 15.64 -0.07
C MET A 238 7.36 16.07 -0.33
N TYR A 239 6.43 15.13 -0.39
CA TYR A 239 5.02 15.41 -0.67
C TYR A 239 4.12 15.38 0.58
N GLY A 240 4.68 15.18 1.77
CA GLY A 240 3.93 15.17 3.04
C GLY A 240 2.96 13.98 3.17
N ILE A 241 3.30 12.84 2.56
CA ILE A 241 2.57 11.58 2.63
C ILE A 241 3.37 10.54 3.42
N TYR A 242 2.78 9.36 3.68
CA TYR A 242 3.35 8.38 4.58
C TYR A 242 4.09 7.26 3.86
N ALA A 243 5.26 6.87 4.38
CA ALA A 243 5.99 5.69 3.94
C ALA A 243 5.72 4.50 4.86
N TYR A 244 5.46 3.32 4.24
CA TYR A 244 5.20 2.09 4.97
C TYR A 244 6.20 1.01 4.56
N TYR A 245 6.65 0.27 5.55
CA TYR A 245 7.50 -0.88 5.28
C TYR A 245 6.70 -2.06 4.73
N GLY A 246 7.38 -2.96 4.03
CA GLY A 246 6.78 -4.20 3.53
C GLY A 246 6.55 -5.25 4.62
N PRO A 247 5.96 -6.40 4.26
CA PRO A 247 5.73 -7.48 5.20
C PRO A 247 7.05 -8.16 5.58
N PHE A 248 7.09 -8.72 6.79
CA PHE A 248 8.16 -9.62 7.23
C PHE A 248 7.76 -11.07 6.94
N GLY A 249 8.59 -11.76 6.14
CA GLY A 249 8.23 -13.09 5.62
C GLY A 249 8.51 -14.26 6.57
N ASP A 250 9.46 -14.12 7.50
CA ASP A 250 9.79 -15.19 8.45
C ASP A 250 9.07 -14.97 9.78
N ILE A 251 7.83 -15.44 9.86
CA ILE A 251 6.96 -15.26 11.02
C ILE A 251 7.48 -15.97 12.31
N THR A 252 8.49 -16.79 12.19
CA THR A 252 9.09 -17.52 13.34
C THR A 252 10.25 -16.76 13.96
N ASP A 253 10.89 -15.86 13.20
CA ASP A 253 12.00 -15.04 13.68
C ASP A 253 11.53 -13.67 14.20
N VAL A 254 11.00 -13.68 15.42
CA VAL A 254 10.47 -12.47 16.08
C VAL A 254 11.55 -11.41 16.29
N VAL A 255 12.79 -11.82 16.58
CA VAL A 255 13.92 -10.90 16.81
C VAL A 255 14.27 -10.14 15.52
N ALA A 256 14.42 -10.85 14.42
CA ALA A 256 14.68 -10.20 13.12
C ALA A 256 13.51 -9.33 12.67
N CYS A 257 12.27 -9.74 12.96
CA CYS A 257 11.08 -8.94 12.71
C CYS A 257 11.12 -7.60 13.47
N GLU A 258 11.42 -7.64 14.76
CA GLU A 258 11.54 -6.44 15.59
C GLU A 258 12.67 -5.52 15.11
N ASP A 259 13.84 -6.08 14.83
CA ASP A 259 14.97 -5.30 14.30
C ASP A 259 14.64 -4.61 12.98
N GLN A 260 13.98 -5.32 12.09
CA GLN A 260 13.58 -4.79 10.81
C GLN A 260 12.60 -3.61 10.94
N PHE A 261 11.57 -3.76 11.74
CA PHE A 261 10.58 -2.69 11.94
C PHE A 261 11.19 -1.49 12.68
N ARG A 262 12.08 -1.72 13.65
CA ARG A 262 12.83 -0.65 14.28
C ARG A 262 13.68 0.13 13.27
N ASN A 263 14.40 -0.56 12.39
CA ASN A 263 15.22 0.08 11.36
C ASN A 263 14.38 0.87 10.36
N ALA A 264 13.25 0.34 9.92
CA ALA A 264 12.33 1.03 9.04
C ALA A 264 11.73 2.28 9.70
N PHE A 265 11.34 2.19 10.96
CA PHE A 265 10.85 3.31 11.75
C PHE A 265 11.91 4.41 11.90
N LEU A 266 13.16 4.05 12.19
CA LEU A 266 14.28 5.00 12.29
C LEU A 266 14.56 5.71 10.95
N LEU A 267 14.29 5.06 9.82
CA LEU A 267 14.40 5.67 8.49
C LEU A 267 13.24 6.62 8.17
N GLY A 268 12.11 6.53 8.86
CA GLY A 268 10.95 7.39 8.65
C GLY A 268 9.67 6.68 8.20
N CYS A 269 9.64 5.34 8.17
CA CYS A 269 8.39 4.61 7.96
C CYS A 269 7.46 4.74 9.16
N VAL A 270 6.15 4.88 8.91
CA VAL A 270 5.15 5.08 9.97
C VAL A 270 4.41 3.80 10.35
N GLY A 271 4.50 2.78 9.53
CA GLY A 271 3.82 1.50 9.73
C GLY A 271 4.31 0.42 8.80
N THR A 272 3.67 -0.74 8.93
CA THR A 272 3.94 -1.95 8.13
C THR A 272 2.63 -2.66 7.79
N TRP A 273 2.69 -3.62 6.88
CA TRP A 273 1.57 -4.46 6.51
C TRP A 273 1.92 -5.96 6.57
N SER A 274 0.90 -6.80 6.83
CA SER A 274 1.07 -8.25 7.01
C SER A 274 -0.15 -9.02 6.50
#